data_c798921e427be594d09ca1afeea9bbd5
#
_entry.id   c798921e427be594d09ca1afeea9bbd5
#
_cell.length_a   1.000
_cell.length_b   1.000
_cell.length_c   1.000
_cell.angle_alpha   90.00
_cell.angle_beta   90.00
_cell.angle_gamma   90.00
#
_symmetry.space_group_name_H-M   'P 1'
#
loop_
_entity.id
_entity.type
_entity.pdbx_description
1 polymer ?
#
loop_
_entity_poly.entity_id
_entity_poly.type
_entity_poly.pdbx_seq_one_letter_code
_entity_poly.pdbx_strand_id
1 'polypeptide(L)'
;ADYYGMIEHMDAKIGQVLEALNVSGRADDTMVVYTADHGLAVGQHGLMGKQNMYEHSVSVPLVVRGEGVPCDRAVDALSLTYDIYPTLCNLAGIEVPESVESRSLLPLMESGEAVLHETVYSHYKDIQRMVCDGRWKLIRYYRSEGSETGTRRVQLFDLANDPWEMDDLSEREEGHAVRLQKALDEWMRAVGDPLLDA
;
A
#
# COMPACT_ATOMS: atom_id res chain seq x y z
N ALA A 1 7.43 17.36 18.71
CA ALA A 1 6.48 18.48 18.72
C ALA A 1 6.12 18.89 17.29
N ASP A 2 7.09 19.21 16.44
CA ASP A 2 6.85 19.81 15.12
C ASP A 2 6.09 18.89 14.14
N TYR A 3 6.38 17.59 14.16
CA TYR A 3 5.68 16.60 13.33
C TYR A 3 4.17 16.54 13.64
N TYR A 4 3.81 16.50 14.91
CA TYR A 4 2.39 16.53 15.33
C TYR A 4 1.72 17.87 14.99
N GLY A 5 2.44 18.99 15.12
CA GLY A 5 1.94 20.30 14.69
C GLY A 5 1.67 20.37 13.19
N MET A 6 2.48 19.69 12.35
CA MET A 6 2.20 19.58 10.91
C MET A 6 0.94 18.76 10.63
N ILE A 7 0.75 17.65 11.36
CA ILE A 7 -0.46 16.81 11.22
C ILE A 7 -1.71 17.61 11.61
N GLU A 8 -1.69 18.31 12.75
CA GLU A 8 -2.79 19.16 13.20
C GLU A 8 -3.13 20.26 12.19
N HIS A 9 -2.09 20.90 11.64
CA HIS A 9 -2.28 21.92 10.60
C HIS A 9 -2.89 21.33 9.31
N MET A 10 -2.41 20.17 8.87
CA MET A 10 -2.95 19.47 7.69
C MET A 10 -4.41 19.10 7.91
N ASP A 11 -4.76 18.52 9.06
CA ASP A 11 -6.13 18.17 9.41
C ASP A 11 -7.06 19.38 9.36
N ALA A 12 -6.64 20.51 9.96
CA ALA A 12 -7.39 21.76 9.89
C ALA A 12 -7.59 22.26 8.46
N LYS A 13 -6.60 22.07 7.55
CA LYS A 13 -6.74 22.46 6.14
C LYS A 13 -7.66 21.54 5.37
N ILE A 14 -7.64 20.25 5.64
CA ILE A 14 -8.60 19.28 5.08
C ILE A 14 -10.02 19.69 5.50
N GLY A 15 -10.22 20.01 6.79
CA GLY A 15 -11.50 20.50 7.28
C GLY A 15 -11.99 21.75 6.54
N GLN A 16 -11.11 22.72 6.24
CA GLN A 16 -11.45 23.91 5.46
C GLN A 16 -11.89 23.57 4.02
N VAL A 17 -11.24 22.60 3.38
CA VAL A 17 -11.62 22.14 2.02
C VAL A 17 -13.00 21.48 2.04
N LEU A 18 -13.26 20.61 3.01
CA LEU A 18 -14.54 19.92 3.17
C LEU A 18 -15.68 20.92 3.48
N GLU A 19 -15.41 21.92 4.30
CA GLU A 19 -16.40 22.97 4.59
C GLU A 19 -16.68 23.82 3.35
N ALA A 20 -15.67 24.19 2.57
CA ALA A 20 -15.86 24.92 1.32
C ALA A 20 -16.71 24.11 0.32
N LEU A 21 -16.50 22.78 0.25
CA LEU A 21 -17.30 21.88 -0.56
C LEU A 21 -18.77 21.90 -0.09
N ASN A 22 -19.03 21.80 1.21
CA ASN A 22 -20.38 21.85 1.78
C ASN A 22 -21.07 23.19 1.47
N VAL A 23 -20.39 24.31 1.70
CA VAL A 23 -20.91 25.66 1.45
C VAL A 23 -21.21 25.90 -0.03
N SER A 24 -20.45 25.25 -0.93
CA SER A 24 -20.69 25.34 -2.37
C SER A 24 -21.99 24.66 -2.83
N GLY A 25 -22.62 23.84 -1.98
CA GLY A 25 -23.79 23.03 -2.30
C GLY A 25 -23.52 21.86 -3.26
N ARG A 26 -22.24 21.49 -3.44
CA ARG A 26 -21.81 20.41 -4.35
C ARG A 26 -21.35 19.14 -3.64
N ALA A 27 -21.54 19.05 -2.33
CA ALA A 27 -21.05 17.93 -1.54
C ALA A 27 -21.66 16.59 -1.98
N ASP A 28 -22.94 16.60 -2.38
CA ASP A 28 -23.67 15.40 -2.83
C ASP A 28 -23.25 14.95 -4.24
N ASP A 29 -22.76 15.88 -5.06
CA ASP A 29 -22.29 15.63 -6.43
C ASP A 29 -20.76 15.43 -6.50
N THR A 30 -20.09 15.23 -5.37
CA THR A 30 -18.63 15.16 -5.33
C THR A 30 -18.14 13.92 -4.61
N MET A 31 -17.32 13.14 -5.33
CA MET A 31 -16.55 12.06 -4.72
C MET A 31 -15.30 12.63 -4.04
N VAL A 32 -15.11 12.29 -2.78
CA VAL A 32 -13.92 12.66 -2.00
C VAL A 32 -13.10 11.39 -1.75
N VAL A 33 -11.85 11.40 -2.18
CA VAL A 33 -10.87 10.34 -1.90
C VAL A 33 -9.73 10.95 -1.09
N TYR A 34 -9.50 10.39 0.10
CA TYR A 34 -8.35 10.73 0.94
C TYR A 34 -7.37 9.58 0.96
N THR A 35 -6.15 9.84 0.55
CA THR A 35 -5.05 8.88 0.54
C THR A 35 -3.70 9.58 0.60
N ALA A 36 -2.61 8.81 0.59
CA ALA A 36 -1.24 9.31 0.47
C ALA A 36 -0.48 8.52 -0.59
N ASP A 37 0.61 9.07 -1.12
CA ASP A 37 1.52 8.39 -2.05
C ASP A 37 2.41 7.36 -1.33
N HIS A 38 2.77 7.63 -0.08
CA HIS A 38 3.55 6.77 0.81
C HIS A 38 3.38 7.22 2.26
N GLY A 39 3.80 6.37 3.18
CA GLY A 39 3.93 6.72 4.59
C GLY A 39 5.33 7.26 4.95
N LEU A 40 5.65 7.32 6.25
CA LEU A 40 6.90 7.89 6.74
C LEU A 40 7.34 7.23 8.05
N ALA A 41 8.57 6.72 8.08
CA ALA A 41 9.23 6.37 9.33
C ALA A 41 9.62 7.63 10.11
N VAL A 42 9.25 7.69 11.38
CA VAL A 42 9.62 8.76 12.31
C VAL A 42 10.26 8.13 13.55
N GLY A 43 11.29 7.32 13.32
CA GLY A 43 12.01 6.58 14.35
C GLY A 43 11.73 5.08 14.38
N GLN A 44 10.67 4.58 13.71
CA GLN A 44 10.42 3.13 13.63
C GLN A 44 11.60 2.42 12.95
N HIS A 45 11.98 1.26 13.45
CA HIS A 45 13.15 0.49 13.02
C HIS A 45 14.47 1.28 13.02
N GLY A 46 14.54 2.38 13.78
CA GLY A 46 15.68 3.31 13.74
C GLY A 46 15.78 4.13 12.46
N LEU A 47 14.72 4.16 11.65
CA LEU A 47 14.70 4.82 10.35
C LEU A 47 14.02 6.19 10.41
N MET A 48 14.50 7.08 9.54
CA MET A 48 13.86 8.36 9.22
C MET A 48 13.65 8.41 7.71
N GLY A 49 12.40 8.63 7.27
CA GLY A 49 12.07 8.69 5.85
C GLY A 49 11.22 7.52 5.37
N LYS A 50 11.21 7.28 4.06
CA LYS A 50 10.25 6.40 3.38
C LYS A 50 10.87 5.34 2.47
N GLN A 51 12.20 5.31 2.38
CA GLN A 51 12.94 4.45 1.44
C GLN A 51 13.11 3.03 1.99
N ASN A 52 11.99 2.38 2.29
CA ASN A 52 11.96 1.01 2.80
C ASN A 52 10.60 0.36 2.52
N MET A 53 10.51 -0.96 2.75
CA MET A 53 9.31 -1.77 2.47
C MET A 53 8.50 -2.11 3.73
N TYR A 54 8.76 -1.47 4.87
CA TYR A 54 7.94 -1.65 6.07
C TYR A 54 6.58 -0.96 5.95
N GLU A 55 5.59 -1.41 6.72
CA GLU A 55 4.22 -0.89 6.71
C GLU A 55 4.16 0.63 6.88
N HIS A 56 4.99 1.22 7.75
CA HIS A 56 5.02 2.67 7.92
C HIS A 56 5.37 3.47 6.65
N SER A 57 5.91 2.81 5.63
CA SER A 57 6.24 3.42 4.33
C SER A 57 5.29 3.02 3.21
N VAL A 58 4.85 1.76 3.18
CA VAL A 58 4.06 1.22 2.06
C VAL A 58 2.55 1.19 2.33
N SER A 59 2.14 1.11 3.59
CA SER A 59 0.73 1.17 3.96
C SER A 59 0.28 2.62 4.12
N VAL A 60 -0.75 3.00 3.36
CA VAL A 60 -1.31 4.36 3.36
C VAL A 60 -2.82 4.32 3.63
N PRO A 61 -3.38 5.39 4.21
CA PRO A 61 -4.82 5.46 4.40
C PRO A 61 -5.54 5.51 3.04
N LEU A 62 -6.71 4.90 2.96
CA LEU A 62 -7.64 5.07 1.85
C LEU A 62 -9.05 5.25 2.41
N VAL A 63 -9.59 6.44 2.25
CA VAL A 63 -10.97 6.76 2.65
C VAL A 63 -11.70 7.31 1.44
N VAL A 64 -12.87 6.75 1.16
CA VAL A 64 -13.73 7.20 0.05
C VAL A 64 -15.09 7.61 0.60
N ARG A 65 -15.58 8.77 0.15
CA ARG A 65 -16.89 9.31 0.47
C ARG A 65 -17.54 9.85 -0.80
N GLY A 66 -18.82 9.59 -0.98
CA GLY A 66 -19.61 10.14 -2.07
C GLY A 66 -20.88 9.34 -2.31
N GLU A 67 -21.64 9.74 -3.34
CA GLU A 67 -22.85 9.02 -3.74
C GLU A 67 -22.49 7.57 -4.15
N GLY A 68 -23.28 6.60 -3.70
CA GLY A 68 -23.07 5.18 -3.98
C GLY A 68 -22.00 4.49 -3.13
N VAL A 69 -21.28 5.23 -2.27
CA VAL A 69 -20.30 4.63 -1.34
C VAL A 69 -21.00 4.31 -0.02
N PRO A 70 -20.95 3.05 0.47
CA PRO A 70 -21.49 2.68 1.77
C PRO A 70 -20.85 3.47 2.91
N CYS A 71 -21.66 3.96 3.84
CA CYS A 71 -21.19 4.65 5.05
C CYS A 71 -20.75 3.64 6.14
N ASP A 72 -19.89 4.10 7.04
CA ASP A 72 -19.48 3.39 8.26
C ASP A 72 -18.96 1.97 7.99
N ARG A 73 -18.23 1.78 6.91
CA ARG A 73 -17.69 0.50 6.49
C ARG A 73 -16.19 0.53 6.42
N ALA A 74 -15.55 -0.47 7.03
CA ALA A 74 -14.15 -0.81 6.85
C ALA A 74 -14.04 -2.11 6.02
N VAL A 75 -13.03 -2.20 5.17
CA VAL A 75 -12.76 -3.36 4.32
C VAL A 75 -11.29 -3.74 4.45
N ASP A 76 -11.03 -4.96 4.94
CA ASP A 76 -9.68 -5.49 5.17
C ASP A 76 -9.18 -6.27 3.95
N ALA A 77 -9.30 -5.70 2.76
CA ALA A 77 -8.81 -6.30 1.53
C ALA A 77 -7.56 -5.60 1.03
N LEU A 78 -6.63 -6.37 0.46
CA LEU A 78 -5.46 -5.80 -0.20
C LEU A 78 -5.89 -4.92 -1.37
N SER A 79 -5.38 -3.69 -1.38
CA SER A 79 -5.61 -2.70 -2.44
C SER A 79 -4.34 -1.91 -2.70
N LEU A 80 -4.26 -1.30 -3.86
CA LEU A 80 -3.12 -0.52 -4.30
C LEU A 80 -3.58 0.90 -4.68
N THR A 81 -2.72 1.88 -4.49
CA THR A 81 -3.06 3.28 -4.80
C THR A 81 -3.45 3.49 -6.27
N TYR A 82 -2.91 2.73 -7.19
CA TYR A 82 -3.30 2.81 -8.61
C TYR A 82 -4.64 2.13 -8.93
N ASP A 83 -5.25 1.37 -8.01
CA ASP A 83 -6.63 0.87 -8.14
C ASP A 83 -7.67 2.01 -8.03
N ILE A 84 -7.25 3.18 -7.50
CA ILE A 84 -8.10 4.37 -7.43
C ILE A 84 -8.51 4.86 -8.82
N TYR A 85 -7.62 4.83 -9.80
CA TYR A 85 -7.90 5.34 -11.14
C TYR A 85 -9.07 4.61 -11.82
N PRO A 86 -9.04 3.27 -12.00
CA PRO A 86 -10.17 2.57 -12.60
C PRO A 86 -11.43 2.65 -11.75
N THR A 87 -11.31 2.80 -10.43
CA THR A 87 -12.45 3.02 -9.54
C THR A 87 -13.15 4.34 -9.85
N LEU A 88 -12.40 5.43 -9.99
CA LEU A 88 -12.94 6.73 -10.33
C LEU A 88 -13.57 6.73 -11.73
N CYS A 89 -12.96 6.04 -12.70
CA CYS A 89 -13.56 5.86 -14.02
C CYS A 89 -14.94 5.18 -13.92
N ASN A 90 -15.04 4.07 -13.21
CA ASN A 90 -16.29 3.35 -13.05
C ASN A 90 -17.35 4.19 -12.32
N LEU A 91 -17.00 4.89 -11.24
CA LEU A 91 -17.92 5.77 -10.51
C LEU A 91 -18.41 6.92 -11.37
N ALA A 92 -17.60 7.44 -12.28
CA ALA A 92 -17.95 8.49 -13.23
C ALA A 92 -18.68 7.97 -14.49
N GLY A 93 -18.88 6.66 -14.63
CA GLY A 93 -19.44 6.06 -15.85
C GLY A 93 -18.52 6.16 -17.07
N ILE A 94 -17.21 6.28 -16.86
CA ILE A 94 -16.18 6.37 -17.90
C ILE A 94 -15.57 4.98 -18.10
N GLU A 95 -15.38 4.60 -19.37
CA GLU A 95 -14.72 3.36 -19.71
C GLU A 95 -13.25 3.38 -19.26
N VAL A 96 -12.79 2.30 -18.58
CA VAL A 96 -11.42 2.15 -18.17
C VAL A 96 -10.57 1.78 -19.39
N PRO A 97 -9.50 2.52 -19.72
CA PRO A 97 -8.64 2.20 -20.84
C PRO A 97 -8.01 0.82 -20.75
N GLU A 98 -7.88 0.09 -21.86
CA GLU A 98 -7.28 -1.26 -21.91
C GLU A 98 -5.81 -1.29 -21.41
N SER A 99 -5.11 -0.16 -21.43
CA SER A 99 -3.73 -0.03 -20.93
C SER A 99 -3.64 0.00 -19.39
N VAL A 100 -4.78 0.04 -18.68
CA VAL A 100 -4.82 0.07 -17.23
C VAL A 100 -4.79 -1.36 -16.69
N GLU A 101 -3.73 -1.71 -15.98
CA GLU A 101 -3.53 -3.04 -15.39
C GLU A 101 -4.15 -3.18 -14.00
N SER A 102 -4.47 -2.05 -13.36
CA SER A 102 -5.07 -2.02 -12.02
C SER A 102 -6.56 -2.36 -12.02
N ARG A 103 -7.10 -2.64 -10.85
CA ARG A 103 -8.47 -3.14 -10.67
C ARG A 103 -9.33 -2.14 -9.91
N SER A 104 -10.59 -2.01 -10.29
CA SER A 104 -11.54 -1.15 -9.57
C SER A 104 -11.85 -1.68 -8.17
N LEU A 105 -11.93 -0.78 -7.21
CA LEU A 105 -12.32 -1.06 -5.83
C LEU A 105 -13.85 -1.22 -5.67
N LEU A 106 -14.65 -0.98 -6.71
CA LEU A 106 -16.13 -1.08 -6.62
C LEU A 106 -16.61 -2.40 -6.02
N PRO A 107 -16.11 -3.59 -6.41
CA PRO A 107 -16.56 -4.85 -5.81
C PRO A 107 -16.33 -4.91 -4.29
N LEU A 108 -15.26 -4.28 -3.78
CA LEU A 108 -15.00 -4.16 -2.35
C LEU A 108 -15.98 -3.20 -1.68
N MET A 109 -16.35 -2.10 -2.35
CA MET A 109 -17.31 -1.13 -1.84
C MET A 109 -18.72 -1.73 -1.78
N GLU A 110 -19.12 -2.54 -2.76
CA GLU A 110 -20.45 -3.14 -2.84
C GLU A 110 -20.64 -4.30 -1.87
N SER A 111 -19.78 -5.32 -1.90
CA SER A 111 -19.94 -6.54 -1.12
C SER A 111 -19.10 -6.58 0.16
N GLY A 112 -17.92 -5.94 0.17
CA GLY A 112 -16.94 -5.98 1.25
C GLY A 112 -16.19 -7.30 1.42
N GLU A 113 -16.60 -8.33 0.71
CA GLU A 113 -16.05 -9.69 0.80
C GLU A 113 -15.24 -10.10 -0.44
N ALA A 114 -15.16 -9.21 -1.44
CA ALA A 114 -14.41 -9.49 -2.65
C ALA A 114 -12.91 -9.52 -2.37
N VAL A 115 -12.19 -10.44 -2.99
CA VAL A 115 -10.72 -10.47 -3.03
C VAL A 115 -10.28 -9.77 -4.31
N LEU A 116 -9.70 -8.60 -4.17
CA LEU A 116 -9.21 -7.83 -5.32
C LEU A 116 -7.81 -8.31 -5.72
N HIS A 117 -6.93 -8.43 -4.74
CA HIS A 117 -5.58 -8.95 -4.89
C HIS A 117 -5.34 -10.05 -3.86
N GLU A 118 -4.83 -11.20 -4.28
CA GLU A 118 -4.37 -12.27 -3.38
C GLU A 118 -3.01 -11.93 -2.77
N THR A 119 -2.21 -11.19 -3.52
CA THR A 119 -0.89 -10.69 -3.11
C THR A 119 -0.66 -9.31 -3.71
N VAL A 120 0.08 -8.49 -2.97
CA VAL A 120 0.59 -7.20 -3.44
C VAL A 120 2.10 -7.18 -3.40
N TYR A 121 2.69 -6.42 -4.31
CA TYR A 121 4.14 -6.33 -4.48
C TYR A 121 4.56 -4.86 -4.46
N SER A 122 5.77 -4.61 -3.95
CA SER A 122 6.39 -3.30 -4.00
C SER A 122 7.91 -3.43 -4.10
N HIS A 123 8.55 -2.38 -4.57
CA HIS A 123 10.00 -2.36 -4.67
C HIS A 123 10.57 -0.96 -4.38
N TYR A 124 11.81 -0.94 -3.94
CA TYR A 124 12.57 0.29 -3.86
C TYR A 124 13.92 0.12 -4.56
N LYS A 125 14.09 0.84 -5.66
CA LYS A 125 15.31 0.82 -6.52
C LYS A 125 15.74 -0.63 -6.83
N ASP A 126 17.04 -0.85 -6.80
CA ASP A 126 17.75 -2.12 -6.96
C ASP A 126 18.12 -2.79 -5.63
N ILE A 127 17.48 -2.41 -4.52
CA ILE A 127 17.88 -2.86 -3.18
C ILE A 127 16.80 -3.59 -2.39
N GLN A 128 15.51 -3.41 -2.71
CA GLN A 128 14.45 -4.06 -1.95
C GLN A 128 13.30 -4.51 -2.87
N ARG A 129 12.74 -5.69 -2.56
CA ARG A 129 11.49 -6.21 -3.10
C ARG A 129 10.63 -6.71 -1.96
N MET A 130 9.33 -6.55 -2.06
CA MET A 130 8.37 -6.98 -1.07
C MET A 130 7.20 -7.69 -1.72
N VAL A 131 6.68 -8.69 -1.03
CA VAL A 131 5.39 -9.34 -1.30
C VAL A 131 4.60 -9.47 0.00
N CYS A 132 3.29 -9.24 -0.07
CA CYS A 132 2.37 -9.39 1.06
C CYS A 132 1.08 -10.07 0.59
N ASP A 133 0.58 -11.04 1.38
CA ASP A 133 -0.69 -11.74 1.15
C ASP A 133 -1.83 -11.30 2.09
N GLY A 134 -1.64 -10.14 2.74
CA GLY A 134 -2.57 -9.57 3.72
C GLY A 134 -2.25 -9.96 5.16
N ARG A 135 -1.63 -11.11 5.39
CA ARG A 135 -1.16 -11.52 6.72
C ARG A 135 0.35 -11.63 6.78
N TRP A 136 0.94 -12.35 5.84
CA TRP A 136 2.38 -12.58 5.81
C TRP A 136 3.04 -11.64 4.82
N LYS A 137 4.10 -10.98 5.25
CA LYS A 137 4.87 -10.06 4.45
C LYS A 137 6.33 -10.46 4.43
N LEU A 138 6.89 -10.57 3.23
CA LEU A 138 8.29 -10.87 3.02
C LEU A 138 8.98 -9.70 2.35
N ILE A 139 10.13 -9.30 2.88
CA ILE A 139 11.02 -8.30 2.31
C ILE A 139 12.34 -8.97 1.94
N ARG A 140 12.74 -8.88 0.67
CA ARG A 140 14.04 -9.32 0.18
C ARG A 140 14.92 -8.12 -0.09
N TYR A 141 16.12 -8.17 0.45
CA TYR A 141 17.14 -7.15 0.27
C TYR A 141 18.20 -7.64 -0.71
N TYR A 142 18.67 -6.72 -1.54
CA TYR A 142 19.72 -6.96 -2.51
C TYR A 142 20.91 -6.04 -2.24
N ARG A 143 22.07 -6.50 -2.64
CA ARG A 143 23.28 -5.68 -2.61
C ARG A 143 23.43 -4.99 -3.96
N SER A 144 23.41 -3.67 -3.97
CA SER A 144 23.66 -2.91 -5.20
C SER A 144 25.02 -3.23 -5.79
N GLU A 145 25.10 -3.34 -7.11
CA GLU A 145 26.38 -3.50 -7.80
C GLU A 145 27.33 -2.33 -7.47
N GLY A 146 28.58 -2.66 -7.20
CA GLY A 146 29.61 -1.67 -6.86
C GLY A 146 29.51 -1.08 -5.46
N SER A 147 28.56 -1.51 -4.62
CA SER A 147 28.45 -1.10 -3.22
C SER A 147 29.19 -2.09 -2.32
N GLU A 148 30.08 -1.58 -1.46
CA GLU A 148 30.66 -2.37 -0.38
C GLU A 148 29.66 -2.55 0.78
N THR A 149 28.59 -1.74 0.80
CA THR A 149 27.52 -1.78 1.78
C THR A 149 26.26 -2.37 1.17
N GLY A 150 25.44 -2.97 1.98
CA GLY A 150 24.21 -3.64 1.57
C GLY A 150 24.20 -5.07 2.06
N THR A 151 23.03 -5.65 2.11
CA THR A 151 22.85 -6.99 2.65
C THR A 151 22.04 -7.83 1.69
N ARG A 152 22.38 -9.11 1.57
CA ARG A 152 21.49 -10.11 0.99
C ARG A 152 20.75 -10.75 2.16
N ARG A 153 19.57 -10.22 2.45
CA ARG A 153 18.77 -10.62 3.59
C ARG A 153 17.33 -10.83 3.16
N VAL A 154 16.65 -11.74 3.85
CA VAL A 154 15.20 -11.89 3.81
C VAL A 154 14.66 -11.61 5.20
N GLN A 155 13.52 -10.94 5.27
CA GLN A 155 12.74 -10.80 6.49
C GLN A 155 11.31 -11.27 6.23
N LEU A 156 10.69 -11.86 7.25
CA LEU A 156 9.30 -12.32 7.21
C LEU A 156 8.56 -11.81 8.44
N PHE A 157 7.37 -11.27 8.24
CA PHE A 157 6.53 -10.74 9.32
C PHE A 157 5.11 -11.31 9.25
N ASP A 158 4.51 -11.58 10.41
CA ASP A 158 3.08 -11.89 10.59
C ASP A 158 2.33 -10.62 10.99
N LEU A 159 1.84 -9.86 10.02
CA LEU A 159 1.18 -8.57 10.26
C LEU A 159 -0.06 -8.65 11.14
N ALA A 160 -0.70 -9.82 11.23
CA ALA A 160 -1.86 -10.01 12.10
C ALA A 160 -1.48 -10.03 13.59
N ASN A 161 -0.28 -10.53 13.93
CA ASN A 161 0.22 -10.60 15.31
C ASN A 161 1.29 -9.55 15.61
N ASP A 162 1.98 -9.06 14.58
CA ASP A 162 3.04 -8.07 14.67
C ASP A 162 2.87 -6.98 13.58
N PRO A 163 1.86 -6.10 13.71
CA PRO A 163 1.62 -5.03 12.72
C PRO A 163 2.74 -3.99 12.67
N TRP A 164 3.67 -4.01 13.62
CA TRP A 164 4.83 -3.12 13.68
C TRP A 164 6.11 -3.73 13.10
N GLU A 165 6.05 -5.01 12.66
CA GLU A 165 7.16 -5.71 12.01
C GLU A 165 8.44 -5.78 12.85
N MET A 166 8.27 -6.00 14.17
CA MET A 166 9.36 -5.99 15.14
C MET A 166 10.07 -7.35 15.26
N ASP A 167 9.40 -8.43 14.87
CA ASP A 167 9.86 -9.81 15.02
C ASP A 167 10.05 -10.49 13.67
N ASP A 168 11.31 -10.62 13.24
CA ASP A 168 11.67 -11.31 11.99
C ASP A 168 11.52 -12.83 12.15
N LEU A 169 10.54 -13.39 11.47
CA LEU A 169 10.17 -14.81 11.49
C LEU A 169 10.81 -15.65 10.37
N SER A 170 11.69 -15.07 9.57
CA SER A 170 12.22 -15.73 8.35
C SER A 170 12.90 -17.08 8.62
N GLU A 171 13.55 -17.24 9.79
CA GLU A 171 14.19 -18.49 10.20
C GLU A 171 13.26 -19.45 10.97
N ARG A 172 12.16 -18.93 11.54
CA ARG A 172 11.23 -19.71 12.36
C ARG A 172 10.00 -20.21 11.59
N GLU A 173 9.59 -19.49 10.57
CA GLU A 173 8.43 -19.77 9.72
C GLU A 173 8.85 -20.03 8.28
N GLU A 174 9.79 -20.99 8.10
CA GLU A 174 10.42 -21.32 6.82
C GLU A 174 9.38 -21.63 5.70
N GLY A 175 8.28 -22.30 6.05
CA GLY A 175 7.24 -22.65 5.08
C GLY A 175 6.57 -21.42 4.46
N HIS A 176 6.28 -20.38 5.27
CA HIS A 176 5.73 -19.12 4.80
C HIS A 176 6.77 -18.32 4.02
N ALA A 177 8.03 -18.31 4.47
CA ALA A 177 9.12 -17.66 3.77
C ALA A 177 9.33 -18.22 2.36
N VAL A 178 9.42 -19.55 2.21
CA VAL A 178 9.58 -20.21 0.92
C VAL A 178 8.39 -19.95 -0.02
N ARG A 179 7.17 -20.01 0.49
CA ARG A 179 5.96 -19.73 -0.30
C ARG A 179 5.96 -18.30 -0.85
N LEU A 180 6.23 -17.32 -0.01
CA LEU A 180 6.26 -15.91 -0.42
C LEU A 180 7.47 -15.58 -1.31
N GLN A 181 8.63 -16.19 -1.07
CA GLN A 181 9.76 -16.06 -1.99
C GLN A 181 9.42 -16.54 -3.40
N LYS A 182 8.73 -17.70 -3.49
CA LYS A 182 8.28 -18.22 -4.78
C LYS A 182 7.32 -17.26 -5.48
N ALA A 183 6.33 -16.73 -4.75
CA ALA A 183 5.39 -15.75 -5.30
C ALA A 183 6.10 -14.48 -5.77
N LEU A 184 7.10 -14.01 -5.02
CA LEU A 184 7.92 -12.85 -5.41
C LEU A 184 8.73 -13.14 -6.68
N ASP A 185 9.36 -14.31 -6.78
CA ASP A 185 10.14 -14.70 -7.97
C ASP A 185 9.26 -14.84 -9.21
N GLU A 186 8.05 -15.36 -9.06
CA GLU A 186 7.07 -15.47 -10.15
C GLU A 186 6.65 -14.08 -10.64
N TRP A 187 6.36 -13.17 -9.74
CA TRP A 187 6.04 -11.78 -10.08
C TRP A 187 7.24 -11.08 -10.73
N MET A 188 8.44 -11.16 -10.15
CA MET A 188 9.65 -10.56 -10.71
C MET A 188 9.92 -11.06 -12.13
N ARG A 189 9.69 -12.34 -12.40
CA ARG A 189 9.82 -12.92 -13.74
C ARG A 189 8.77 -12.35 -14.70
N ALA A 190 7.52 -12.22 -14.24
CA ALA A 190 6.43 -11.71 -15.07
C ALA A 190 6.64 -10.26 -15.50
N VAL A 191 7.25 -9.43 -14.64
CA VAL A 191 7.52 -8.01 -14.94
C VAL A 191 8.93 -7.78 -15.54
N GLY A 192 9.74 -8.82 -15.71
CA GLY A 192 11.11 -8.70 -16.22
C GLY A 192 12.04 -7.95 -15.25
N ASP A 193 11.89 -8.17 -13.96
CA ASP A 193 12.71 -7.50 -12.94
C ASP A 193 14.19 -7.89 -13.05
N PRO A 194 15.11 -6.92 -13.17
CA PRO A 194 16.53 -7.19 -13.38
C PRO A 194 17.22 -7.87 -12.19
N LEU A 195 16.59 -7.91 -11.01
CA LEU A 195 17.17 -8.52 -9.82
C LEU A 195 16.72 -9.98 -9.61
N LEU A 196 15.99 -10.57 -10.53
CA LEU A 196 15.51 -11.94 -10.38
C LEU A 196 16.66 -12.95 -10.17
N ASP A 197 17.76 -12.75 -10.86
CA ASP A 197 18.93 -13.64 -10.84
C ASP A 197 20.12 -13.08 -10.02
N ALA A 198 19.90 -12.03 -9.19
CA ALA A 198 20.94 -11.30 -8.46
C ALA A 198 21.26 -11.86 -7.04
#